data_75e82adbcc296db38ada3f40b5ee69e6
#
_entry.id   75e82adbcc296db38ada3f40b5ee69e6
#
_cell.length_a   1.000
_cell.length_b   1.000
_cell.length_c   1.000
_cell.angle_alpha   90.00
_cell.angle_beta   90.00
_cell.angle_gamma   90.00
#
_symmetry.space_group_name_H-M   'P 1'
#
loop_
_entity.id
_entity.type
_entity.pdbx_description
1 polymer ?
#
loop_
_entity_poly.entity_id
_entity_poly.type
_entity_poly.pdbx_seq_one_letter_code
_entity_poly.pdbx_strand_id
1 'polypeptide(L)'
;AIMAVQATATVMGALGFTNHVVAQIIALILVVVLAAGSGILGFEAIMKVQTWITWATAVLTIVYLVLVAPTIDFAVLSSRPSAPLTAVLGAGCMLLVGFGFGWINAAADYSRYLPRAASTKGVVGWTTVGAALPTVILVFFGILLVGSADESLSEAIGGDPIGALTTLLPTWFLIPFALVAILGLIGGIVMDIYSSGLSLLATGVPVSRPVATAIDGTIMTVGTIVVVFFADSFLTPFTAFLTTLGAVIAAWGGVMLADIALRRKDYDEPSLFTPSGRYGSVNWGAVASLIVGSLVGWGLVVNASASWLSWQGYLLGPLGGREGDWAGANIGILLAMVVGFVGYWATSAGRVRAQEKLPSRTYAQGADEGEQ
;
A
#
# COMPACT_ATOMS: atom_id res chain seq x y z
N ALA A 1 2.16 2.74 -11.14
CA ALA A 1 2.56 3.30 -12.43
C ALA A 1 3.70 2.50 -13.06
N ILE A 2 4.82 2.22 -12.35
CA ILE A 2 6.00 1.51 -12.87
C ILE A 2 5.60 0.20 -13.56
N MET A 3 4.95 -0.71 -12.84
CA MET A 3 4.50 -1.99 -13.41
C MET A 3 3.52 -1.84 -14.57
N ALA A 4 2.68 -0.80 -14.57
CA ALA A 4 1.77 -0.53 -15.68
C ALA A 4 2.53 -0.13 -16.96
N VAL A 5 3.60 0.65 -16.82
CA VAL A 5 4.47 1.02 -17.94
C VAL A 5 5.22 -0.20 -18.46
N GLN A 6 5.82 -1.00 -17.58
CA GLN A 6 6.54 -2.22 -17.96
C GLN A 6 5.60 -3.21 -18.65
N ALA A 7 4.44 -3.52 -18.05
CA ALA A 7 3.46 -4.43 -18.64
C ALA A 7 2.99 -3.96 -20.02
N THR A 8 2.70 -2.66 -20.18
CA THR A 8 2.29 -2.09 -21.46
C THR A 8 3.39 -2.21 -22.51
N ALA A 9 4.64 -1.92 -22.13
CA ALA A 9 5.78 -2.05 -23.03
C ALA A 9 6.03 -3.51 -23.47
N THR A 10 5.88 -4.46 -22.53
CA THR A 10 5.97 -5.91 -22.83
C THR A 10 4.91 -6.34 -23.83
N VAL A 11 3.66 -5.89 -23.66
CA VAL A 11 2.58 -6.18 -24.61
C VAL A 11 2.88 -5.59 -25.99
N MET A 12 3.37 -4.36 -26.06
CA MET A 12 3.77 -3.73 -27.32
C MET A 12 4.88 -4.52 -28.00
N GLY A 13 5.86 -5.04 -27.23
CA GLY A 13 6.89 -5.95 -27.75
C GLY A 13 6.31 -7.24 -28.33
N ALA A 14 5.38 -7.88 -27.63
CA ALA A 14 4.68 -9.07 -28.13
C ALA A 14 3.84 -8.82 -29.39
N LEU A 15 3.39 -7.58 -29.60
CA LEU A 15 2.67 -7.13 -30.80
C LEU A 15 3.63 -6.69 -31.94
N GLY A 16 4.96 -6.85 -31.78
CA GLY A 16 5.94 -6.57 -32.83
C GLY A 16 6.64 -5.21 -32.73
N PHE A 17 6.48 -4.49 -31.64
CA PHE A 17 7.23 -3.25 -31.38
C PHE A 17 8.68 -3.62 -31.01
N THR A 18 9.61 -3.34 -31.91
CA THR A 18 11.02 -3.78 -31.73
C THR A 18 11.86 -2.87 -30.83
N ASN A 19 11.48 -1.61 -30.70
CA ASN A 19 12.22 -0.65 -29.86
C ASN A 19 11.62 -0.57 -28.46
N HIS A 20 12.23 -1.26 -27.52
CA HIS A 20 11.76 -1.35 -26.13
C HIS A 20 11.68 0.03 -25.42
N VAL A 21 12.66 0.92 -25.64
CA VAL A 21 12.67 2.25 -25.02
C VAL A 21 11.51 3.11 -25.54
N VAL A 22 11.24 3.07 -26.85
CA VAL A 22 10.12 3.78 -27.45
C VAL A 22 8.79 3.21 -26.92
N ALA A 23 8.68 1.89 -26.77
CA ALA A 23 7.50 1.26 -26.17
C ALA A 23 7.29 1.73 -24.72
N GLN A 24 8.32 1.80 -23.90
CA GLN A 24 8.27 2.31 -22.54
C GLN A 24 7.85 3.80 -22.48
N ILE A 25 8.35 4.64 -23.39
CA ILE A 25 7.97 6.05 -23.45
C ILE A 25 6.47 6.20 -23.82
N ILE A 26 6.02 5.45 -24.82
CA ILE A 26 4.58 5.45 -25.23
C ILE A 26 3.72 4.95 -24.07
N ALA A 27 4.12 3.86 -23.42
CA ALA A 27 3.45 3.31 -22.25
C ALA A 27 3.38 4.32 -21.10
N LEU A 28 4.47 5.02 -20.82
CA LEU A 28 4.51 6.06 -19.78
C LEU A 28 3.51 7.18 -20.09
N ILE A 29 3.52 7.69 -21.33
CA ILE A 29 2.58 8.74 -21.74
C ILE A 29 1.13 8.26 -21.58
N LEU A 30 0.82 7.05 -22.04
CA LEU A 30 -0.51 6.47 -21.92
C LEU A 30 -0.94 6.35 -20.45
N VAL A 31 -0.10 5.80 -19.57
CA VAL A 31 -0.40 5.64 -18.15
C VAL A 31 -0.60 7.00 -17.47
N VAL A 32 0.25 7.98 -17.75
CA VAL A 32 0.14 9.33 -17.18
C VAL A 32 -1.14 10.04 -17.66
N VAL A 33 -1.49 9.94 -18.94
CA VAL A 33 -2.71 10.54 -19.48
C VAL A 33 -3.96 9.89 -18.86
N LEU A 34 -3.99 8.57 -18.72
CA LEU A 34 -5.10 7.86 -18.08
C LEU A 34 -5.20 8.20 -16.60
N ALA A 35 -4.06 8.28 -15.90
CA ALA A 35 -4.00 8.68 -14.50
C ALA A 35 -4.47 10.13 -14.30
N ALA A 36 -3.99 11.08 -15.09
CA ALA A 36 -4.43 12.48 -15.04
C ALA A 36 -5.91 12.63 -15.40
N GLY A 37 -6.37 11.91 -16.43
CA GLY A 37 -7.78 11.90 -16.85
C GLY A 37 -8.71 11.40 -15.74
N SER A 38 -8.24 10.47 -14.90
CA SER A 38 -9.02 9.95 -13.77
C SER A 38 -9.26 10.99 -12.67
N GLY A 39 -8.37 11.96 -12.50
CA GLY A 39 -8.53 13.06 -11.55
C GLY A 39 -9.77 13.94 -11.85
N ILE A 40 -10.27 13.90 -13.09
CA ILE A 40 -11.46 14.62 -13.54
C ILE A 40 -12.74 13.80 -13.24
N LEU A 41 -12.59 12.47 -13.10
CA LEU A 41 -13.73 11.59 -12.82
C LEU A 41 -14.21 11.77 -11.38
N GLY A 42 -15.52 11.85 -11.21
CA GLY A 42 -16.14 11.83 -9.88
C GLY A 42 -16.09 10.43 -9.26
N PHE A 43 -16.25 10.36 -7.93
CA PHE A 43 -16.22 9.11 -7.16
C PHE A 43 -17.12 8.00 -7.75
N GLU A 44 -18.34 8.33 -8.13
CA GLU A 44 -19.29 7.35 -8.68
C GLU A 44 -18.79 6.73 -10.00
N ALA A 45 -18.22 7.55 -10.88
CA ALA A 45 -17.66 7.07 -12.14
C ALA A 45 -16.46 6.15 -11.91
N ILE A 46 -15.56 6.54 -10.99
CA ILE A 46 -14.41 5.73 -10.58
C ILE A 46 -14.88 4.37 -10.06
N MET A 47 -15.83 4.33 -9.12
CA MET A 47 -16.33 3.10 -8.53
C MET A 47 -17.03 2.19 -9.56
N LYS A 48 -17.73 2.77 -10.52
CA LYS A 48 -18.38 2.00 -11.60
C LYS A 48 -17.36 1.35 -12.52
N VAL A 49 -16.32 2.07 -12.91
CA VAL A 49 -15.22 1.53 -13.73
C VAL A 49 -14.47 0.46 -12.95
N GLN A 50 -14.16 0.70 -11.68
CA GLN A 50 -13.49 -0.27 -10.81
C GLN A 50 -14.28 -1.57 -10.65
N THR A 51 -15.60 -1.51 -10.58
CA THR A 51 -16.45 -2.72 -10.53
C THR A 51 -16.23 -3.60 -11.75
N TRP A 52 -16.24 -3.02 -12.96
CA TRP A 52 -16.00 -3.76 -14.20
C TRP A 52 -14.58 -4.32 -14.29
N ILE A 53 -13.57 -3.50 -13.93
CA ILE A 53 -12.16 -3.94 -13.86
C ILE A 53 -12.04 -5.12 -12.90
N THR A 54 -12.64 -5.04 -11.71
CA THR A 54 -12.57 -6.10 -10.69
C THR A 54 -13.14 -7.42 -11.20
N TRP A 55 -14.32 -7.41 -11.83
CA TRP A 55 -14.91 -8.63 -12.38
C TRP A 55 -14.08 -9.23 -13.52
N ALA A 56 -13.61 -8.37 -14.44
CA ALA A 56 -12.74 -8.82 -15.53
C ALA A 56 -11.44 -9.41 -14.99
N THR A 57 -10.81 -8.73 -14.04
CA THR A 57 -9.57 -9.20 -13.37
C THR A 57 -9.80 -10.50 -12.64
N ALA A 58 -10.90 -10.64 -11.89
CA ALA A 58 -11.20 -11.87 -11.16
C ALA A 58 -11.33 -13.08 -12.10
N VAL A 59 -12.12 -12.95 -13.18
CA VAL A 59 -12.31 -14.04 -14.16
C VAL A 59 -11.00 -14.41 -14.84
N LEU A 60 -10.25 -13.44 -15.34
CA LEU A 60 -9.01 -13.73 -16.06
C LEU A 60 -7.89 -14.18 -15.15
N THR A 61 -7.88 -13.76 -13.88
CA THR A 61 -6.96 -14.31 -12.87
C THR A 61 -7.25 -15.79 -12.60
N ILE A 62 -8.53 -16.18 -12.50
CA ILE A 62 -8.87 -17.60 -12.35
C ILE A 62 -8.39 -18.40 -13.58
N VAL A 63 -8.61 -17.88 -14.79
CA VAL A 63 -8.10 -18.52 -16.01
C VAL A 63 -6.58 -18.63 -15.99
N TYR A 64 -5.89 -17.57 -15.58
CA TYR A 64 -4.43 -17.56 -15.39
C TYR A 64 -3.97 -18.68 -14.44
N LEU A 65 -4.57 -18.76 -13.26
CA LEU A 65 -4.24 -19.78 -12.26
C LEU A 65 -4.41 -21.21 -12.82
N VAL A 66 -5.49 -21.45 -13.56
CA VAL A 66 -5.76 -22.75 -14.20
C VAL A 66 -4.71 -23.08 -15.28
N LEU A 67 -4.33 -22.10 -16.10
CA LEU A 67 -3.34 -22.30 -17.17
C LEU A 67 -1.92 -22.52 -16.64
N VAL A 68 -1.57 -21.86 -15.55
CA VAL A 68 -0.20 -21.91 -14.99
C VAL A 68 -0.06 -23.01 -13.91
N ALA A 69 -1.14 -23.48 -13.30
CA ALA A 69 -1.09 -24.54 -12.29
C ALA A 69 -0.30 -25.81 -12.75
N PRO A 70 -0.41 -26.27 -14.02
CA PRO A 70 0.36 -27.43 -14.48
C PRO A 70 1.87 -27.21 -14.55
N THR A 71 2.36 -25.96 -14.53
CA THR A 71 3.80 -25.68 -14.54
C THR A 71 4.45 -25.77 -13.17
N ILE A 72 3.65 -25.93 -12.11
CA ILE A 72 4.14 -26.07 -10.73
C ILE A 72 4.67 -27.49 -10.54
N ASP A 73 5.97 -27.61 -10.29
CA ASP A 73 6.63 -28.88 -10.00
C ASP A 73 6.71 -29.12 -8.50
N PHE A 74 5.83 -30.00 -8.01
CA PHE A 74 5.78 -30.38 -6.60
C PHE A 74 6.99 -31.22 -6.16
N ALA A 75 7.68 -31.90 -7.09
CA ALA A 75 8.87 -32.65 -6.75
C ALA A 75 10.03 -31.68 -6.43
N VAL A 76 10.18 -30.63 -7.24
CA VAL A 76 11.14 -29.56 -6.97
C VAL A 76 10.83 -28.85 -5.66
N LEU A 77 9.57 -28.51 -5.42
CA LEU A 77 9.13 -27.87 -4.17
C LEU A 77 9.46 -28.72 -2.93
N SER A 78 9.20 -30.03 -2.99
CA SER A 78 9.45 -30.92 -1.87
C SER A 78 10.94 -31.16 -1.58
N SER A 79 11.80 -30.92 -2.57
CA SER A 79 13.25 -31.02 -2.42
C SER A 79 13.92 -29.77 -1.84
N ARG A 80 13.20 -28.64 -1.80
CA ARG A 80 13.72 -27.38 -1.27
C ARG A 80 13.82 -27.43 0.26
N PRO A 81 14.89 -26.89 0.84
CA PRO A 81 15.01 -26.78 2.29
C PRO A 81 13.93 -25.85 2.85
N SER A 82 13.46 -26.14 4.06
CA SER A 82 12.53 -25.26 4.77
C SER A 82 13.17 -23.89 5.03
N ALA A 83 12.40 -22.82 4.77
CA ALA A 83 12.86 -21.49 5.07
C ALA A 83 12.95 -21.26 6.60
N PRO A 84 13.95 -20.55 7.10
CA PRO A 84 14.04 -20.20 8.51
C PRO A 84 12.87 -19.28 8.90
N LEU A 85 12.48 -19.32 10.17
CA LEU A 85 11.38 -18.48 10.69
C LEU A 85 11.58 -16.99 10.40
N THR A 86 12.81 -16.52 10.46
CA THR A 86 13.17 -15.12 10.19
C THR A 86 12.83 -14.71 8.75
N ALA A 87 13.05 -15.58 7.76
CA ALA A 87 12.65 -15.32 6.38
C ALA A 87 11.11 -15.32 6.20
N VAL A 88 10.40 -16.23 6.87
CA VAL A 88 8.93 -16.27 6.86
C VAL A 88 8.35 -14.99 7.49
N LEU A 89 8.90 -14.55 8.62
CA LEU A 89 8.51 -13.29 9.25
C LEU A 89 8.79 -12.08 8.34
N GLY A 90 9.97 -12.07 7.69
CA GLY A 90 10.34 -11.00 6.75
C GLY A 90 9.38 -10.91 5.59
N ALA A 91 9.04 -12.02 4.96
CA ALA A 91 8.05 -12.08 3.89
C ALA A 91 6.67 -11.61 4.39
N GLY A 92 6.22 -12.08 5.57
CA GLY A 92 4.97 -11.63 6.19
C GLY A 92 4.94 -10.13 6.45
N CYS A 93 6.01 -9.55 6.99
CA CYS A 93 6.12 -8.10 7.20
C CYS A 93 6.03 -7.33 5.88
N MET A 94 6.69 -7.79 4.82
CA MET A 94 6.65 -7.15 3.50
C MET A 94 5.25 -7.24 2.88
N LEU A 95 4.55 -8.35 3.03
CA LEU A 95 3.16 -8.50 2.59
C LEU A 95 2.22 -7.56 3.34
N LEU A 96 2.38 -7.41 4.67
CA LEU A 96 1.60 -6.47 5.46
C LEU A 96 1.79 -5.02 5.00
N VAL A 97 3.00 -4.63 4.68
CA VAL A 97 3.26 -3.26 4.18
C VAL A 97 2.74 -3.09 2.76
N GLY A 98 3.00 -4.04 1.87
CA GLY A 98 2.63 -3.93 0.46
C GLY A 98 1.12 -3.98 0.21
N PHE A 99 0.39 -4.81 0.95
CA PHE A 99 -1.04 -5.04 0.72
C PHE A 99 -1.96 -4.52 1.82
N GLY A 100 -1.46 -4.32 3.04
CA GLY A 100 -2.27 -3.93 4.20
C GLY A 100 -2.08 -2.48 4.59
N PHE A 101 -0.90 -2.12 5.03
CA PHE A 101 -0.65 -0.81 5.66
C PHE A 101 -0.79 0.37 4.70
N GLY A 102 -0.54 0.18 3.41
CA GLY A 102 -0.76 1.22 2.41
C GLY A 102 -2.19 1.72 2.33
N TRP A 103 -3.17 0.90 2.76
CA TRP A 103 -4.59 1.26 2.74
C TRP A 103 -5.14 1.79 4.06
N ILE A 104 -4.40 1.69 5.17
CA ILE A 104 -4.91 2.11 6.49
C ILE A 104 -5.29 3.59 6.51
N ASN A 105 -4.47 4.45 5.93
CA ASN A 105 -4.71 5.89 5.87
C ASN A 105 -5.76 6.29 4.83
N ALA A 106 -5.97 5.48 3.80
CA ALA A 106 -6.87 5.74 2.69
C ALA A 106 -8.27 5.16 2.87
N ALA A 107 -8.47 4.21 3.78
CA ALA A 107 -9.73 3.49 3.96
C ALA A 107 -10.93 4.44 4.23
N ALA A 108 -10.73 5.52 4.97
CA ALA A 108 -11.75 6.51 5.26
C ALA A 108 -12.23 7.27 4.02
N ASP A 109 -11.38 7.44 2.99
CA ASP A 109 -11.72 8.15 1.75
C ASP A 109 -12.84 7.45 0.97
N TYR A 110 -13.00 6.15 1.19
CA TYR A 110 -14.02 5.31 0.57
C TYR A 110 -15.18 5.02 1.52
N SER A 111 -14.90 4.69 2.79
CA SER A 111 -15.93 4.32 3.76
C SER A 111 -16.84 5.50 4.16
N ARG A 112 -16.38 6.74 4.02
CA ARG A 112 -17.18 7.95 4.31
C ARG A 112 -18.45 8.07 3.47
N TYR A 113 -18.53 7.38 2.32
CA TYR A 113 -19.73 7.36 1.48
C TYR A 113 -20.77 6.34 1.91
N LEU A 114 -20.45 5.50 2.89
CA LEU A 114 -21.40 4.54 3.44
C LEU A 114 -22.43 5.25 4.33
N PRO A 115 -23.70 4.77 4.37
CA PRO A 115 -24.70 5.29 5.28
C PRO A 115 -24.23 5.15 6.74
N ARG A 116 -24.54 6.13 7.60
CA ARG A 116 -24.23 6.05 9.05
C ARG A 116 -24.83 4.81 9.73
N ALA A 117 -25.94 4.30 9.20
CA ALA A 117 -26.58 3.06 9.67
C ALA A 117 -25.90 1.78 9.21
N ALA A 118 -24.82 1.86 8.40
CA ALA A 118 -24.10 0.68 7.92
C ALA A 118 -23.54 -0.13 9.08
N SER A 119 -23.69 -1.44 9.03
CA SER A 119 -23.18 -2.34 10.07
C SER A 119 -21.67 -2.33 10.11
N THR A 120 -21.06 -1.92 11.22
CA THR A 120 -19.61 -1.93 11.42
C THR A 120 -19.02 -3.33 11.18
N LYS A 121 -19.68 -4.39 11.66
CA LYS A 121 -19.25 -5.78 11.42
C LYS A 121 -19.31 -6.15 9.95
N GLY A 122 -20.33 -5.68 9.24
CA GLY A 122 -20.45 -5.89 7.80
C GLY A 122 -19.36 -5.17 7.03
N VAL A 123 -19.09 -3.90 7.33
CA VAL A 123 -18.02 -3.11 6.69
C VAL A 123 -16.67 -3.77 6.93
N VAL A 124 -16.31 -4.05 8.17
CA VAL A 124 -15.03 -4.70 8.51
C VAL A 124 -14.94 -6.08 7.87
N GLY A 125 -15.97 -6.91 7.99
CA GLY A 125 -15.97 -8.27 7.46
C GLY A 125 -15.78 -8.32 5.94
N TRP A 126 -16.58 -7.56 5.18
CA TRP A 126 -16.49 -7.55 3.73
C TRP A 126 -15.20 -6.91 3.21
N THR A 127 -14.71 -5.85 3.87
CA THR A 127 -13.41 -5.25 3.53
C THR A 127 -12.28 -6.24 3.78
N THR A 128 -12.30 -6.95 4.92
CA THR A 128 -11.29 -7.97 5.23
C THR A 128 -11.31 -9.12 4.22
N VAL A 129 -12.48 -9.66 3.92
CA VAL A 129 -12.61 -10.74 2.92
C VAL A 129 -12.17 -10.28 1.54
N GLY A 130 -12.62 -9.09 1.11
CA GLY A 130 -12.28 -8.55 -0.20
C GLY A 130 -10.79 -8.25 -0.38
N ALA A 131 -10.11 -7.82 0.66
CA ALA A 131 -8.67 -7.54 0.60
C ALA A 131 -7.81 -8.79 0.85
N ALA A 132 -8.17 -9.60 1.85
CA ALA A 132 -7.32 -10.72 2.27
C ALA A 132 -7.47 -11.96 1.39
N LEU A 133 -8.69 -12.32 0.98
CA LEU A 133 -8.92 -13.58 0.26
C LEU A 133 -8.19 -13.64 -1.10
N PRO A 134 -8.32 -12.66 -2.00
CA PRO A 134 -7.58 -12.67 -3.25
C PRO A 134 -6.07 -12.63 -3.02
N THR A 135 -5.61 -11.79 -2.08
CA THR A 135 -4.19 -11.67 -1.75
C THR A 135 -3.60 -12.98 -1.26
N VAL A 136 -4.27 -13.67 -0.31
CA VAL A 136 -3.79 -14.97 0.21
C VAL A 136 -3.73 -16.02 -0.89
N ILE A 137 -4.75 -16.11 -1.74
CA ILE A 137 -4.78 -17.07 -2.86
C ILE A 137 -3.62 -16.79 -3.82
N LEU A 138 -3.44 -15.54 -4.23
CA LEU A 138 -2.40 -15.17 -5.21
C LEU A 138 -0.99 -15.30 -4.65
N VAL A 139 -0.78 -14.92 -3.39
CA VAL A 139 0.53 -15.09 -2.72
C VAL A 139 0.86 -16.57 -2.57
N PHE A 140 -0.10 -17.38 -2.12
CA PHE A 140 0.12 -18.81 -2.00
C PHE A 140 0.48 -19.45 -3.36
N PHE A 141 -0.27 -19.10 -4.41
CA PHE A 141 0.02 -19.56 -5.75
C PHE A 141 1.38 -19.07 -6.26
N GLY A 142 1.71 -17.81 -6.00
CA GLY A 142 3.01 -17.22 -6.35
C GLY A 142 4.18 -17.92 -5.65
N ILE A 143 4.02 -18.30 -4.38
CA ILE A 143 5.03 -19.07 -3.63
C ILE A 143 5.25 -20.45 -4.28
N LEU A 144 4.16 -21.14 -4.66
CA LEU A 144 4.25 -22.43 -5.34
C LEU A 144 4.95 -22.28 -6.69
N LEU A 145 4.59 -21.29 -7.46
CA LEU A 145 5.14 -21.02 -8.78
C LEU A 145 6.63 -20.70 -8.73
N VAL A 146 7.02 -19.69 -7.92
CA VAL A 146 8.42 -19.28 -7.79
C VAL A 146 9.26 -20.34 -7.10
N GLY A 147 8.68 -21.05 -6.12
CA GLY A 147 9.35 -22.15 -5.43
C GLY A 147 9.67 -23.35 -6.34
N SER A 148 8.89 -23.57 -7.38
CA SER A 148 9.13 -24.62 -8.40
C SER A 148 9.90 -24.14 -9.62
N ALA A 149 10.09 -22.79 -9.76
CA ALA A 149 10.74 -22.17 -10.89
C ALA A 149 12.28 -22.36 -10.87
N ASP A 150 12.88 -22.26 -12.02
CA ASP A 150 14.33 -22.14 -12.16
C ASP A 150 14.83 -20.73 -11.79
N GLU A 151 16.16 -20.57 -11.73
CA GLU A 151 16.78 -19.31 -11.33
C GLU A 151 16.49 -18.19 -12.36
N SER A 152 16.39 -18.54 -13.64
CA SER A 152 16.15 -17.59 -14.73
C SER A 152 14.78 -16.92 -14.62
N LEU A 153 13.74 -17.67 -14.29
CA LEU A 153 12.38 -17.11 -14.06
C LEU A 153 12.34 -16.23 -12.79
N SER A 154 13.06 -16.64 -11.74
CA SER A 154 13.12 -15.87 -10.49
C SER A 154 13.81 -14.51 -10.70
N GLU A 155 14.90 -14.46 -11.49
CA GLU A 155 15.59 -13.22 -11.87
C GLU A 155 14.70 -12.33 -12.76
N ALA A 156 14.03 -12.93 -13.75
CA ALA A 156 13.13 -12.20 -14.63
C ALA A 156 11.98 -11.53 -13.87
N ILE A 157 11.41 -12.22 -12.87
CA ILE A 157 10.39 -11.66 -11.97
C ILE A 157 10.95 -10.47 -11.17
N GLY A 158 12.21 -10.50 -10.80
CA GLY A 158 12.89 -9.39 -10.11
C GLY A 158 12.96 -8.11 -10.94
N GLY A 159 13.15 -8.23 -12.26
CA GLY A 159 13.25 -7.12 -13.20
C GLY A 159 11.90 -6.61 -13.70
N ASP A 160 11.11 -7.51 -14.29
CA ASP A 160 9.77 -7.24 -14.83
C ASP A 160 8.81 -8.36 -14.42
N PRO A 161 8.11 -8.22 -13.26
CA PRO A 161 7.22 -9.26 -12.76
C PRO A 161 6.11 -9.66 -13.73
N ILE A 162 5.53 -8.69 -14.44
CA ILE A 162 4.40 -8.95 -15.36
C ILE A 162 4.91 -9.62 -16.63
N GLY A 163 6.00 -9.11 -17.21
CA GLY A 163 6.61 -9.70 -18.39
C GLY A 163 7.05 -11.15 -18.15
N ALA A 164 7.71 -11.42 -17.03
CA ALA A 164 8.14 -12.77 -16.65
C ALA A 164 6.95 -13.73 -16.57
N LEU A 165 5.84 -13.33 -15.95
CA LEU A 165 4.64 -14.16 -15.85
C LEU A 165 3.98 -14.44 -17.21
N THR A 166 4.14 -13.55 -18.21
CA THR A 166 3.62 -13.78 -19.56
C THR A 166 4.34 -14.92 -20.30
N THR A 167 5.59 -15.21 -19.96
CA THR A 167 6.35 -16.29 -20.60
C THR A 167 5.76 -17.68 -20.33
N LEU A 168 4.98 -17.82 -19.27
CA LEU A 168 4.31 -19.07 -18.87
C LEU A 168 2.98 -19.28 -19.58
N LEU A 169 2.52 -18.32 -20.37
CA LEU A 169 1.18 -18.32 -20.95
C LEU A 169 1.15 -18.78 -22.41
N PRO A 170 0.09 -19.50 -22.83
CA PRO A 170 -0.13 -19.75 -24.24
C PRO A 170 -0.40 -18.45 -24.99
N THR A 171 0.03 -18.38 -26.23
CA THR A 171 -0.01 -17.16 -27.07
C THR A 171 -1.43 -16.52 -27.14
N TRP A 172 -2.48 -17.32 -27.18
CA TRP A 172 -3.86 -16.82 -27.24
C TRP A 172 -4.30 -16.06 -25.98
N PHE A 173 -3.70 -16.37 -24.81
CA PHE A 173 -4.06 -15.75 -23.53
C PHE A 173 -3.18 -14.53 -23.18
N LEU A 174 -2.08 -14.31 -23.87
CA LEU A 174 -1.16 -13.19 -23.60
C LEU A 174 -1.86 -11.84 -23.63
N ILE A 175 -2.66 -11.57 -24.68
CA ILE A 175 -3.37 -10.29 -24.83
C ILE A 175 -4.45 -10.13 -23.75
N PRO A 176 -5.38 -11.08 -23.51
CA PRO A 176 -6.33 -10.98 -22.41
C PRO A 176 -5.67 -10.75 -21.05
N PHE A 177 -4.61 -11.50 -20.72
CA PHE A 177 -3.89 -11.34 -19.46
C PHE A 177 -3.26 -9.95 -19.34
N ALA A 178 -2.56 -9.51 -20.37
CA ALA A 178 -1.90 -8.23 -20.38
C ALA A 178 -2.88 -7.05 -20.24
N LEU A 179 -4.02 -7.10 -20.98
CA LEU A 179 -5.05 -6.08 -20.87
C LEU A 179 -5.59 -5.98 -19.44
N VAL A 180 -5.84 -7.10 -18.78
CA VAL A 180 -6.35 -7.11 -17.41
C VAL A 180 -5.30 -6.63 -16.41
N ALA A 181 -4.05 -7.07 -16.56
CA ALA A 181 -2.96 -6.59 -15.72
C ALA A 181 -2.81 -5.06 -15.83
N ILE A 182 -2.79 -4.53 -17.04
CA ILE A 182 -2.70 -3.08 -17.28
C ILE A 182 -3.92 -2.35 -16.70
N LEU A 183 -5.14 -2.81 -16.97
CA LEU A 183 -6.36 -2.19 -16.46
C LEU A 183 -6.43 -2.23 -14.93
N GLY A 184 -6.04 -3.35 -14.31
CA GLY A 184 -5.96 -3.48 -12.86
C GLY A 184 -4.96 -2.50 -12.24
N LEU A 185 -3.78 -2.38 -12.85
CA LEU A 185 -2.75 -1.44 -12.39
C LEU A 185 -3.18 0.02 -12.57
N ILE A 186 -3.81 0.36 -13.69
CA ILE A 186 -4.38 1.71 -13.92
C ILE A 186 -5.51 1.97 -12.92
N GLY A 187 -6.37 1.00 -12.66
CA GLY A 187 -7.40 1.11 -11.64
C GLY A 187 -6.83 1.44 -10.25
N GLY A 188 -5.73 0.76 -9.84
CA GLY A 188 -5.00 1.10 -8.63
C GLY A 188 -4.48 2.53 -8.63
N ILE A 189 -3.82 2.97 -9.71
CA ILE A 189 -3.31 4.34 -9.84
C ILE A 189 -4.42 5.38 -9.68
N VAL A 190 -5.59 5.15 -10.26
CA VAL A 190 -6.75 6.05 -10.16
C VAL A 190 -7.20 6.21 -8.71
N MET A 191 -7.27 5.10 -7.97
CA MET A 191 -7.63 5.11 -6.54
C MET A 191 -6.56 5.80 -5.70
N ASP A 192 -5.29 5.53 -5.96
CA ASP A 192 -4.16 6.14 -5.25
C ASP A 192 -4.14 7.66 -5.42
N ILE A 193 -4.25 8.16 -6.66
CA ILE A 193 -4.28 9.60 -6.95
C ILE A 193 -5.51 10.28 -6.32
N TYR A 194 -6.66 9.61 -6.32
CA TYR A 194 -7.86 10.13 -5.65
C TYR A 194 -7.63 10.31 -4.16
N SER A 195 -7.10 9.30 -3.48
CA SER A 195 -6.85 9.31 -2.04
C SER A 195 -5.70 10.24 -1.66
N SER A 196 -4.60 10.23 -2.40
CA SER A 196 -3.44 11.10 -2.17
C SER A 196 -3.81 12.58 -2.31
N GLY A 197 -4.61 12.93 -3.33
CA GLY A 197 -5.14 14.29 -3.47
C GLY A 197 -5.96 14.74 -2.27
N LEU A 198 -6.80 13.86 -1.70
CA LEU A 198 -7.56 14.14 -0.47
C LEU A 198 -6.65 14.29 0.75
N SER A 199 -5.65 13.43 0.87
CA SER A 199 -4.67 13.49 1.96
C SER A 199 -3.88 14.80 1.94
N LEU A 200 -3.46 15.27 0.76
CA LEU A 200 -2.76 16.55 0.62
C LEU A 200 -3.66 17.74 1.05
N LEU A 201 -4.93 17.74 0.67
CA LEU A 201 -5.88 18.77 1.10
C LEU A 201 -6.11 18.71 2.62
N ALA A 202 -6.15 17.51 3.21
CA ALA A 202 -6.33 17.32 4.65
C ALA A 202 -5.16 17.87 5.48
N THR A 203 -3.97 18.06 4.89
CA THR A 203 -2.84 18.72 5.58
C THR A 203 -3.03 20.23 5.74
N GLY A 204 -4.08 20.81 5.16
CA GLY A 204 -4.36 22.24 5.21
C GLY A 204 -3.60 23.07 4.16
N VAL A 205 -2.95 22.43 3.19
CA VAL A 205 -2.32 23.14 2.08
C VAL A 205 -3.40 23.81 1.22
N PRO A 206 -3.34 25.15 1.00
CA PRO A 206 -4.39 25.91 0.33
C PRO A 206 -4.30 25.76 -1.19
N VAL A 207 -4.48 24.56 -1.70
CA VAL A 207 -4.51 24.25 -3.14
C VAL A 207 -5.86 23.69 -3.54
N SER A 208 -6.25 23.87 -4.80
CA SER A 208 -7.45 23.23 -5.33
C SER A 208 -7.20 21.72 -5.54
N ARG A 209 -8.28 20.93 -5.53
CA ARG A 209 -8.19 19.48 -5.75
C ARG A 209 -7.47 19.10 -7.06
N PRO A 210 -7.71 19.75 -8.22
CA PRO A 210 -6.95 19.47 -9.43
C PRO A 210 -5.45 19.71 -9.30
N VAL A 211 -5.06 20.76 -8.56
CA VAL A 211 -3.64 21.07 -8.30
C VAL A 211 -3.01 20.01 -7.40
N ALA A 212 -3.69 19.58 -6.35
CA ALA A 212 -3.25 18.47 -5.49
C ALA A 212 -3.01 17.19 -6.30
N THR A 213 -3.97 16.83 -7.15
CA THR A 213 -3.87 15.67 -8.07
C THR A 213 -2.69 15.82 -9.06
N ALA A 214 -2.45 17.03 -9.58
CA ALA A 214 -1.35 17.31 -10.49
C ALA A 214 0.02 17.18 -9.80
N ILE A 215 0.15 17.64 -8.56
CA ILE A 215 1.37 17.49 -7.75
C ILE A 215 1.68 15.99 -7.57
N ASP A 216 0.69 15.21 -7.14
CA ASP A 216 0.84 13.78 -6.91
C ASP A 216 1.16 13.03 -8.21
N GLY A 217 0.44 13.32 -9.29
CA GLY A 217 0.71 12.76 -10.61
C GLY A 217 2.11 13.09 -11.13
N THR A 218 2.63 14.29 -10.81
CA THR A 218 4.00 14.67 -11.15
C THR A 218 5.02 13.85 -10.37
N ILE A 219 4.85 13.70 -9.06
CA ILE A 219 5.74 12.88 -8.20
C ILE A 219 5.72 11.43 -8.69
N MET A 220 4.54 10.87 -8.96
CA MET A 220 4.39 9.54 -9.52
C MET A 220 5.12 9.38 -10.86
N THR A 221 4.98 10.35 -11.76
CA THR A 221 5.61 10.33 -13.09
C THR A 221 7.12 10.36 -12.97
N VAL A 222 7.68 11.27 -12.17
CA VAL A 222 9.13 11.37 -11.93
C VAL A 222 9.66 10.09 -11.32
N GLY A 223 9.01 9.55 -10.29
CA GLY A 223 9.39 8.28 -9.69
C GLY A 223 9.33 7.11 -10.68
N THR A 224 8.34 7.10 -11.56
CA THR A 224 8.23 6.08 -12.61
C THR A 224 9.38 6.20 -13.62
N ILE A 225 9.73 7.41 -14.06
CA ILE A 225 10.86 7.64 -14.96
C ILE A 225 12.16 7.15 -14.31
N VAL A 226 12.40 7.50 -13.05
CA VAL A 226 13.63 7.09 -12.35
C VAL A 226 13.75 5.56 -12.28
N VAL A 227 12.67 4.87 -11.92
CA VAL A 227 12.75 3.41 -11.79
C VAL A 227 12.77 2.70 -13.14
N VAL A 228 11.97 3.12 -14.12
CA VAL A 228 11.87 2.44 -15.42
C VAL A 228 13.13 2.64 -16.27
N PHE A 229 13.79 3.81 -16.20
CA PHE A 229 14.89 4.15 -17.11
C PHE A 229 16.27 4.18 -16.46
N PHE A 230 16.34 4.22 -15.11
CA PHE A 230 17.62 4.41 -14.41
C PHE A 230 17.87 3.38 -13.30
N ALA A 231 16.90 2.53 -12.95
CA ALA A 231 17.12 1.48 -11.96
C ALA A 231 17.37 0.13 -12.65
N ASP A 232 18.27 -0.66 -12.07
CA ASP A 232 18.62 -2.00 -12.59
C ASP A 232 17.50 -3.02 -12.33
N SER A 233 16.65 -2.79 -11.34
CA SER A 233 15.52 -3.66 -11.04
C SER A 233 14.33 -2.86 -10.45
N PHE A 234 13.12 -3.42 -10.58
CA PHE A 234 11.92 -2.87 -9.93
C PHE A 234 11.89 -3.20 -8.43
N LEU A 235 12.22 -4.44 -8.06
CA LEU A 235 12.03 -4.91 -6.67
C LEU A 235 12.93 -4.18 -5.68
N THR A 236 14.17 -3.85 -6.04
CA THR A 236 15.13 -3.22 -5.13
C THR A 236 14.65 -1.86 -4.61
N PRO A 237 14.34 -0.85 -5.45
CA PRO A 237 13.82 0.43 -4.97
C PRO A 237 12.43 0.29 -4.34
N PHE A 238 11.61 -0.65 -4.81
CA PHE A 238 10.28 -0.88 -4.27
C PHE A 238 10.33 -1.42 -2.84
N THR A 239 11.14 -2.44 -2.57
CA THR A 239 11.31 -2.99 -1.23
C THR A 239 11.95 -1.98 -0.27
N ALA A 240 12.92 -1.19 -0.75
CA ALA A 240 13.51 -0.11 0.03
C ALA A 240 12.49 0.92 0.49
N PHE A 241 11.65 1.35 -0.44
CA PHE A 241 10.54 2.28 -0.18
C PHE A 241 9.56 1.69 0.83
N LEU A 242 9.08 0.46 0.60
CA LEU A 242 8.15 -0.22 1.49
C LEU A 242 8.72 -0.38 2.91
N THR A 243 9.98 -0.79 3.04
CA THR A 243 10.64 -0.99 4.33
C THR A 243 10.74 0.33 5.10
N THR A 244 11.15 1.40 4.42
CA THR A 244 11.36 2.71 5.06
C THR A 244 10.06 3.36 5.48
N LEU A 245 9.06 3.44 4.60
CA LEU A 245 7.76 4.03 4.92
C LEU A 245 6.89 3.10 5.76
N GLY A 246 7.02 1.79 5.58
CA GLY A 246 6.26 0.78 6.29
C GLY A 246 6.38 0.91 7.81
N ALA A 247 7.57 1.21 8.33
CA ALA A 247 7.78 1.44 9.75
C ALA A 247 6.97 2.64 10.28
N VAL A 248 6.94 3.75 9.53
CA VAL A 248 6.19 4.95 9.92
C VAL A 248 4.69 4.71 9.87
N ILE A 249 4.21 4.12 8.78
CA ILE A 249 2.78 3.80 8.59
C ILE A 249 2.30 2.79 9.63
N ALA A 250 3.13 1.80 9.97
CA ALA A 250 2.83 0.84 11.02
C ALA A 250 2.72 1.50 12.40
N ALA A 251 3.63 2.39 12.75
CA ALA A 251 3.58 3.15 14.00
C ALA A 251 2.32 4.03 14.05
N TRP A 252 2.00 4.73 12.97
CA TRP A 252 0.77 5.52 12.85
C TRP A 252 -0.48 4.64 12.95
N GLY A 253 -0.51 3.51 12.26
CA GLY A 253 -1.60 2.54 12.35
C GLY A 253 -1.81 2.03 13.76
N GLY A 254 -0.73 1.77 14.50
CA GLY A 254 -0.77 1.39 15.91
C GLY A 254 -1.43 2.48 16.78
N VAL A 255 -1.04 3.74 16.59
CA VAL A 255 -1.64 4.90 17.29
C VAL A 255 -3.15 4.99 16.98
N MET A 256 -3.54 4.86 15.71
CA MET A 256 -4.94 4.95 15.28
C MET A 256 -5.77 3.79 15.85
N LEU A 257 -5.26 2.56 15.80
CA LEU A 257 -5.92 1.39 16.39
C LEU A 257 -6.13 1.54 17.89
N ALA A 258 -5.14 2.11 18.61
CA ALA A 258 -5.26 2.36 20.04
C ALA A 258 -6.32 3.43 20.33
N ASP A 259 -6.40 4.51 19.53
CA ASP A 259 -7.44 5.53 19.70
C ASP A 259 -8.84 4.94 19.47
N ILE A 260 -9.01 4.17 18.39
CA ILE A 260 -10.28 3.47 18.11
C ILE A 260 -10.66 2.52 19.24
N ALA A 261 -9.71 1.73 19.76
CA ALA A 261 -9.96 0.78 20.83
C ALA A 261 -10.28 1.44 22.19
N LEU A 262 -9.75 2.64 22.44
CA LEU A 262 -10.03 3.42 23.65
C LEU A 262 -11.37 4.12 23.62
N ARG A 263 -11.83 4.53 22.44
CA ARG A 263 -13.08 5.29 22.29
C ARG A 263 -14.30 4.38 22.36
N ARG A 264 -15.30 4.89 23.10
CA ARG A 264 -16.63 4.27 23.26
C ARG A 264 -17.74 5.11 22.64
N LYS A 265 -17.46 6.37 22.31
CA LYS A 265 -18.38 7.33 21.71
C LYS A 265 -17.80 7.80 20.36
N ASP A 266 -18.69 8.16 19.45
CA ASP A 266 -18.31 8.77 18.18
C ASP A 266 -17.58 10.10 18.42
N TYR A 267 -16.80 10.50 17.42
CA TYR A 267 -16.13 11.79 17.44
C TYR A 267 -17.20 12.92 17.37
N ASP A 268 -16.95 13.96 18.14
CA ASP A 268 -17.71 15.20 18.07
C ASP A 268 -17.18 16.03 16.89
N GLU A 269 -17.84 15.87 15.73
CA GLU A 269 -17.35 16.41 14.45
C GLU A 269 -17.04 17.92 14.50
N PRO A 270 -17.90 18.81 15.09
CA PRO A 270 -17.58 20.23 15.17
C PRO A 270 -16.29 20.52 15.96
N SER A 271 -16.02 19.74 17.01
CA SER A 271 -14.81 19.91 17.83
C SER A 271 -13.54 19.44 17.15
N LEU A 272 -13.60 18.62 16.09
CA LEU A 272 -12.42 18.20 15.34
C LEU A 272 -11.78 19.39 14.59
N PHE A 273 -12.59 20.35 14.17
CA PHE A 273 -12.15 21.52 13.40
C PHE A 273 -11.89 22.76 14.28
N THR A 274 -12.05 22.64 15.60
CA THR A 274 -11.88 23.73 16.54
C THR A 274 -10.58 23.53 17.34
N PRO A 275 -9.50 24.33 17.11
CA PRO A 275 -8.21 24.17 17.80
C PRO A 275 -8.32 24.28 19.34
N SER A 276 -9.21 25.12 19.86
CA SER A 276 -9.52 25.26 21.28
C SER A 276 -10.56 24.26 21.79
N GLY A 277 -11.05 23.36 20.91
CA GLY A 277 -12.07 22.37 21.24
C GLY A 277 -11.56 21.23 22.13
N ARG A 278 -12.45 20.25 22.41
CA ARG A 278 -12.16 19.10 23.30
C ARG A 278 -10.94 18.28 22.90
N TYR A 279 -10.59 18.28 21.60
CA TYR A 279 -9.45 17.52 21.08
C TYR A 279 -8.13 18.29 21.15
N GLY A 280 -8.18 19.64 21.15
CA GLY A 280 -7.04 20.52 21.09
C GLY A 280 -6.31 20.44 19.74
N SER A 281 -5.29 21.26 19.57
CA SER A 281 -4.54 21.33 18.29
C SER A 281 -3.60 20.16 18.07
N VAL A 282 -2.95 19.66 19.12
CA VAL A 282 -1.94 18.57 19.03
C VAL A 282 -2.10 17.59 20.19
N ASN A 283 -2.04 16.31 19.89
CA ASN A 283 -1.86 15.27 20.87
C ASN A 283 -0.38 14.85 20.94
N TRP A 284 0.39 15.46 21.83
CA TRP A 284 1.82 15.18 21.96
C TRP A 284 2.12 13.73 22.34
N GLY A 285 1.21 13.05 23.04
CA GLY A 285 1.33 11.62 23.33
C GLY A 285 1.26 10.78 22.04
N ALA A 286 0.36 11.14 21.09
CA ALA A 286 0.29 10.50 19.79
C ALA A 286 1.55 10.76 18.97
N VAL A 287 2.01 12.03 18.91
CA VAL A 287 3.23 12.41 18.18
C VAL A 287 4.45 11.67 18.73
N ALA A 288 4.63 11.64 20.05
CA ALA A 288 5.74 10.91 20.66
C ALA A 288 5.68 9.41 20.37
N SER A 289 4.49 8.81 20.45
CA SER A 289 4.30 7.38 20.16
C SER A 289 4.60 7.06 18.69
N LEU A 290 4.21 7.93 17.76
CA LEU A 290 4.53 7.81 16.34
C LEU A 290 6.05 7.90 16.11
N ILE A 291 6.71 8.89 16.67
CA ILE A 291 8.16 9.10 16.52
C ILE A 291 8.93 7.91 17.10
N VAL A 292 8.64 7.52 18.35
CA VAL A 292 9.33 6.39 18.99
C VAL A 292 9.07 5.09 18.24
N GLY A 293 7.82 4.83 17.82
CA GLY A 293 7.48 3.66 17.02
C GLY A 293 8.24 3.62 15.69
N SER A 294 8.33 4.75 14.98
CA SER A 294 9.09 4.86 13.73
C SER A 294 10.59 4.62 13.94
N LEU A 295 11.17 5.20 14.99
CA LEU A 295 12.58 4.99 15.33
C LEU A 295 12.86 3.52 15.67
N VAL A 296 12.03 2.88 16.50
CA VAL A 296 12.17 1.44 16.78
C VAL A 296 12.02 0.62 15.49
N GLY A 297 11.07 0.97 14.66
CA GLY A 297 10.89 0.32 13.36
C GLY A 297 12.13 0.39 12.49
N TRP A 298 12.64 1.59 12.23
CA TRP A 298 13.87 1.79 11.45
C TRP A 298 15.11 1.16 12.09
N GLY A 299 15.13 1.07 13.41
CA GLY A 299 16.22 0.40 14.12
C GLY A 299 16.28 -1.11 13.90
N LEU A 300 15.17 -1.74 13.50
CA LEU A 300 15.03 -3.20 13.37
C LEU A 300 14.69 -3.65 11.94
N VAL A 301 14.91 -2.81 10.94
CA VAL A 301 14.87 -3.15 9.53
C VAL A 301 16.20 -2.84 8.87
N VAL A 302 16.56 -3.58 7.82
CA VAL A 302 17.77 -3.31 7.03
C VAL A 302 17.36 -2.86 5.64
N ASN A 303 18.01 -1.83 5.15
CA ASN A 303 17.83 -1.34 3.79
C ASN A 303 19.18 -1.21 3.12
N ALA A 304 19.47 -2.12 2.20
CA ALA A 304 20.71 -2.15 1.46
C ALA A 304 20.60 -1.50 0.05
N SER A 305 19.41 -1.05 -0.32
CA SER A 305 19.11 -0.58 -1.68
C SER A 305 19.69 0.81 -1.98
N ALA A 306 19.99 1.60 -0.94
CA ALA A 306 20.59 2.91 -1.11
C ALA A 306 21.55 3.20 0.05
N SER A 307 22.73 3.73 -0.27
CA SER A 307 23.76 4.04 0.73
C SER A 307 23.29 5.03 1.81
N TRP A 308 22.44 5.98 1.46
CA TRP A 308 21.87 6.94 2.39
C TRP A 308 20.84 6.33 3.37
N LEU A 309 20.38 5.10 3.15
CA LEU A 309 19.50 4.32 4.05
C LEU A 309 20.29 3.34 4.93
N SER A 310 21.60 3.26 4.76
CA SER A 310 22.47 2.34 5.52
C SER A 310 22.50 2.56 7.03
N TRP A 311 21.97 3.68 7.52
CA TRP A 311 21.82 3.98 8.96
C TRP A 311 20.73 3.11 9.62
N GLN A 312 19.79 2.55 8.88
CA GLN A 312 18.75 1.66 9.43
C GLN A 312 19.37 0.39 10.01
N GLY A 313 18.66 -0.30 10.90
CA GLY A 313 19.14 -1.52 11.55
C GLY A 313 20.04 -1.30 12.77
N TYR A 314 20.06 -0.09 13.33
CA TYR A 314 20.93 0.27 14.47
C TYR A 314 20.54 -0.42 15.78
N LEU A 315 19.37 -1.04 15.91
CA LEU A 315 18.94 -1.84 17.06
C LEU A 315 19.15 -3.35 16.87
N LEU A 316 19.66 -3.80 15.73
CA LEU A 316 19.88 -5.22 15.45
C LEU A 316 21.10 -5.83 16.17
N GLY A 317 21.95 -5.01 16.81
CA GLY A 317 23.15 -5.52 17.49
C GLY A 317 22.91 -6.76 18.34
N PRO A 318 21.96 -6.76 19.29
CA PRO A 318 21.64 -7.93 20.14
C PRO A 318 21.06 -9.12 19.38
N LEU A 319 20.62 -8.94 18.14
CA LEU A 319 19.98 -9.96 17.28
C LEU A 319 20.95 -10.48 16.19
N GLY A 320 22.24 -10.26 16.32
CA GLY A 320 23.25 -10.70 15.36
C GLY A 320 23.69 -9.62 14.36
N GLY A 321 23.26 -8.38 14.55
CA GLY A 321 23.62 -7.26 13.68
C GLY A 321 22.88 -7.22 12.36
N ARG A 322 23.38 -6.42 11.41
CA ARG A 322 22.76 -6.22 10.08
C ARG A 322 23.00 -7.37 9.10
N GLU A 323 23.89 -8.28 9.43
CA GLU A 323 24.22 -9.48 8.63
C GLU A 323 23.69 -10.76 9.27
N GLY A 324 23.10 -10.66 10.48
CA GLY A 324 22.52 -11.79 11.19
C GLY A 324 21.17 -12.22 10.61
N ASP A 325 20.70 -13.39 11.04
CA ASP A 325 19.43 -13.99 10.56
C ASP A 325 18.22 -13.09 10.73
N TRP A 326 18.22 -12.20 11.73
CA TRP A 326 17.13 -11.27 12.00
C TRP A 326 17.13 -10.02 11.12
N ALA A 327 18.19 -9.77 10.38
CA ALA A 327 18.29 -8.63 9.48
C ALA A 327 17.19 -8.64 8.41
N GLY A 328 16.94 -9.83 7.83
CA GLY A 328 15.89 -10.02 6.82
C GLY A 328 14.48 -10.19 7.37
N ALA A 329 14.32 -10.31 8.69
CA ALA A 329 13.00 -10.56 9.30
C ALA A 329 12.06 -9.35 9.30
N ASN A 330 12.57 -8.14 9.09
CA ASN A 330 11.81 -6.89 9.06
C ASN A 330 10.86 -6.69 10.25
N ILE A 331 11.18 -7.28 11.41
CA ILE A 331 10.33 -7.25 12.61
C ILE A 331 10.10 -5.82 13.13
N GLY A 332 10.95 -4.90 12.74
CA GLY A 332 10.79 -3.48 13.04
C GLY A 332 9.43 -2.93 12.63
N ILE A 333 8.85 -3.42 11.54
CA ILE A 333 7.53 -3.02 11.07
C ILE A 333 6.44 -3.40 12.09
N LEU A 334 6.44 -4.64 12.57
CA LEU A 334 5.48 -5.10 13.57
C LEU A 334 5.68 -4.40 14.92
N LEU A 335 6.95 -4.25 15.34
CA LEU A 335 7.28 -3.58 16.60
C LEU A 335 6.94 -2.09 16.55
N ALA A 336 7.09 -1.41 15.41
CA ALA A 336 6.64 -0.04 15.24
C ALA A 336 5.14 0.11 15.53
N MET A 337 4.31 -0.81 15.00
CA MET A 337 2.88 -0.83 15.26
C MET A 337 2.57 -1.07 16.74
N VAL A 338 3.23 -2.05 17.36
CA VAL A 338 3.03 -2.35 18.79
C VAL A 338 3.44 -1.17 19.67
N VAL A 339 4.59 -0.55 19.39
CA VAL A 339 5.08 0.63 20.13
C VAL A 339 4.13 1.82 19.95
N GLY A 340 3.65 2.07 18.72
CA GLY A 340 2.64 3.08 18.45
C GLY A 340 1.37 2.86 19.25
N PHE A 341 0.86 1.63 19.25
CA PHE A 341 -0.34 1.24 19.98
C PHE A 341 -0.17 1.40 21.51
N VAL A 342 0.83 0.76 22.08
CA VAL A 342 1.07 0.76 23.53
C VAL A 342 1.43 2.16 24.01
N GLY A 343 2.27 2.88 23.28
CA GLY A 343 2.67 4.25 23.60
C GLY A 343 1.47 5.20 23.64
N TYR A 344 0.61 5.14 22.61
CA TYR A 344 -0.63 5.94 22.59
C TYR A 344 -1.58 5.54 23.73
N TRP A 345 -1.77 4.25 23.95
CA TRP A 345 -2.62 3.76 25.04
C TRP A 345 -2.15 4.29 26.40
N ALA A 346 -0.86 4.21 26.67
CA ALA A 346 -0.27 4.65 27.93
C ALA A 346 -0.37 6.17 28.13
N THR A 347 -0.15 6.95 27.06
CA THR A 347 -0.09 8.42 27.14
C THR A 347 -1.42 9.12 26.98
N SER A 348 -2.38 8.50 26.29
CA SER A 348 -3.60 9.19 25.85
C SER A 348 -4.90 8.60 26.43
N ALA A 349 -4.89 7.44 27.10
CA ALA A 349 -6.11 6.82 27.64
C ALA A 349 -6.87 7.73 28.62
N GLY A 350 -6.16 8.45 29.49
CA GLY A 350 -6.76 9.42 30.41
C GLY A 350 -7.42 10.60 29.69
N ARG A 351 -6.72 11.09 28.64
CA ARG A 351 -7.21 12.19 27.78
C ARG A 351 -8.48 11.79 27.03
N VAL A 352 -8.49 10.61 26.40
CA VAL A 352 -9.68 10.09 25.68
C VAL A 352 -10.88 9.98 26.60
N ARG A 353 -10.71 9.39 27.80
CA ARG A 353 -11.77 9.28 28.79
C ARG A 353 -12.28 10.65 29.27
N ALA A 354 -11.42 11.64 29.40
CA ALA A 354 -11.80 13.01 29.76
C ALA A 354 -12.63 13.67 28.63
N GLN A 355 -12.20 13.49 27.39
CA GLN A 355 -12.91 13.99 26.20
C GLN A 355 -14.33 13.44 26.09
N GLU A 356 -14.53 12.14 26.38
CA GLU A 356 -15.84 11.48 26.31
C GLU A 356 -16.83 11.89 27.41
N LYS A 357 -16.35 12.50 28.50
CA LYS A 357 -17.21 13.05 29.57
C LYS A 357 -17.83 14.39 29.19
N LEU A 358 -17.27 15.09 28.24
CA LEU A 358 -17.80 16.38 27.79
C LEU A 358 -19.09 16.17 26.97
N PRO A 359 -20.07 17.07 27.06
CA PRO A 359 -21.28 17.01 26.25
C PRO A 359 -20.95 17.18 24.76
N SER A 360 -21.71 16.52 23.89
CA SER A 360 -21.56 16.68 22.43
C SER A 360 -22.02 18.06 22.03
N ARG A 361 -21.29 18.76 21.15
CA ARG A 361 -21.74 20.02 20.55
C ARG A 361 -22.65 19.70 19.37
N THR A 362 -23.78 20.42 19.26
CA THR A 362 -24.61 20.36 18.05
C THR A 362 -24.07 21.35 17.03
N TYR A 363 -24.20 21.06 15.74
CA TYR A 363 -23.73 21.94 14.65
C TYR A 363 -24.23 23.41 14.77
N ALA A 364 -25.42 23.65 15.37
CA ALA A 364 -25.93 24.98 15.61
C ALA A 364 -25.14 25.80 16.65
N GLN A 365 -24.41 25.14 17.56
CA GLN A 365 -23.60 25.83 18.59
C GLN A 365 -22.14 26.14 18.12
N GLY A 366 -21.69 25.51 17.03
CA GLY A 366 -20.37 25.77 16.45
C GLY A 366 -20.34 26.96 15.47
N ALA A 367 -21.49 27.35 14.93
CA ALA A 367 -21.58 28.46 14.00
C ALA A 367 -21.42 29.83 14.68
N ASP A 368 -21.91 29.93 15.94
CA ASP A 368 -21.89 31.21 16.70
C ASP A 368 -20.48 31.56 17.26
N GLU A 369 -19.57 30.59 17.40
CA GLU A 369 -18.22 30.84 17.92
C GLU A 369 -17.18 31.19 16.82
N GLY A 370 -17.53 31.00 15.55
CA GLY A 370 -16.67 31.31 14.39
C GLY A 370 -16.78 32.74 13.88
N GLU A 371 -17.72 33.54 14.40
CA GLU A 371 -17.94 34.96 14.03
C GLU A 371 -17.41 35.95 15.08
N GLN A 372 -16.69 35.50 16.11
CA GLN A 372 -15.99 36.37 17.06
C GLN A 372 -14.46 36.24 16.86
#